data_3a824f10c32ca983d7e3bad24911f18e
#
_entry.id   3a824f10c32ca983d7e3bad24911f18e
#
_cell.length_a   1.000
_cell.length_b   1.000
_cell.length_c   1.000
_cell.angle_alpha   90.00
_cell.angle_beta   90.00
_cell.angle_gamma   90.00
#
_symmetry.space_group_name_H-M   'P 1'
#
loop_
_entity.id
_entity.type
_entity.pdbx_description
1 polymer ?
#
loop_
_entity_poly.entity_id
_entity_poly.type
_entity_poly.pdbx_seq_one_letter_code
_entity_poly.pdbx_strand_id
1 'polypeptide(L)'
;MPELGETRKKLKIAVGVLAALDVVAVAILISPLVGSARSRDQQLTDLGSAIQIKTKQVEPLRGLDKKIPTARQQIDDFYKNRMTSEDSEISAELGRMATESGVKMEGVKYAQGERSEAANDLSQRAEAVGLHRILLESDLSGDYLQLMRFINALERNRLFFIVDSVQLAGEQSGVVKLQMTLETYRKTT
;
A
#
# COMPACT_ATOMS: atom_id res chain seq x y z
N MET A 1 -98.20 -24.91 0.22
CA MET A 1 -97.04 -24.99 1.07
C MET A 1 -95.73 -24.55 0.32
N PRO A 2 -95.60 -23.24 0.06
CA PRO A 2 -94.37 -22.76 -0.65
C PRO A 2 -93.28 -22.20 0.24
N GLU A 3 -93.45 -22.01 1.53
CA GLU A 3 -92.53 -21.31 2.39
C GLU A 3 -91.23 -22.06 2.81
N LEU A 4 -91.24 -23.41 2.77
CA LEU A 4 -90.13 -24.23 3.19
C LEU A 4 -88.97 -24.23 2.20
N GLY A 5 -89.24 -23.87 0.93
CA GLY A 5 -88.17 -23.80 -0.09
C GLY A 5 -87.29 -22.55 -0.02
N GLU A 6 -87.94 -21.42 0.33
CA GLU A 6 -87.24 -20.13 0.44
C GLU A 6 -86.40 -20.02 1.69
N THR A 7 -86.88 -20.55 2.82
CA THR A 7 -86.12 -20.58 4.06
C THR A 7 -84.85 -21.47 3.96
N ARG A 8 -84.96 -22.58 3.25
CA ARG A 8 -83.77 -23.45 2.96
C ARG A 8 -82.73 -22.79 2.05
N LYS A 9 -83.21 -22.00 1.07
CA LYS A 9 -82.29 -21.19 0.21
C LYS A 9 -81.64 -20.10 0.98
N LYS A 10 -82.36 -19.36 1.80
CA LYS A 10 -81.79 -18.28 2.68
C LYS A 10 -80.85 -18.86 3.70
N LEU A 11 -81.10 -20.02 4.27
CA LEU A 11 -80.21 -20.72 5.21
C LEU A 11 -78.90 -21.18 4.52
N LYS A 12 -78.97 -21.74 3.32
CA LYS A 12 -77.76 -22.13 2.57
C LYS A 12 -76.91 -20.95 2.18
N ILE A 13 -77.54 -19.80 1.82
CA ILE A 13 -76.82 -18.57 1.51
C ILE A 13 -76.14 -18.03 2.79
N ALA A 14 -76.88 -18.00 3.91
CA ALA A 14 -76.26 -17.56 5.18
C ALA A 14 -75.10 -18.40 5.65
N VAL A 15 -75.23 -19.72 5.55
CA VAL A 15 -74.05 -20.64 5.88
C VAL A 15 -72.92 -20.45 4.90
N GLY A 16 -73.14 -20.24 3.62
CA GLY A 16 -72.14 -19.97 2.62
C GLY A 16 -71.40 -18.65 2.88
N VAL A 17 -72.14 -17.60 3.26
CA VAL A 17 -71.50 -16.30 3.64
C VAL A 17 -70.69 -16.42 4.91
N LEU A 18 -71.16 -17.17 5.90
CA LEU A 18 -70.48 -17.37 7.15
C LEU A 18 -69.14 -18.17 6.92
N ALA A 19 -69.22 -19.22 6.11
CA ALA A 19 -68.01 -19.99 5.74
C ALA A 19 -67.01 -19.16 4.94
N ALA A 20 -67.47 -18.28 4.06
CA ALA A 20 -66.60 -17.36 3.32
C ALA A 20 -65.92 -16.34 4.25
N LEU A 21 -66.64 -15.81 5.25
CA LEU A 21 -66.08 -14.92 6.27
C LEU A 21 -64.99 -15.59 7.13
N ASP A 22 -65.21 -16.86 7.51
CA ASP A 22 -64.23 -17.64 8.26
C ASP A 22 -62.94 -17.86 7.46
N VAL A 23 -63.05 -18.19 6.18
CA VAL A 23 -61.89 -18.37 5.30
C VAL A 23 -61.11 -17.06 5.17
N VAL A 24 -61.76 -15.93 5.04
CA VAL A 24 -61.14 -14.59 4.96
C VAL A 24 -60.46 -14.26 6.29
N ALA A 25 -61.11 -14.52 7.43
CA ALA A 25 -60.56 -14.28 8.75
C ALA A 25 -59.26 -15.12 9.01
N VAL A 26 -59.29 -16.39 8.62
CA VAL A 26 -58.15 -17.29 8.71
C VAL A 26 -57.01 -16.81 7.78
N ALA A 27 -57.28 -16.37 6.57
CA ALA A 27 -56.32 -15.83 5.64
C ALA A 27 -55.62 -14.56 6.18
N ILE A 28 -56.40 -13.68 6.83
CA ILE A 28 -55.88 -12.46 7.45
C ILE A 28 -55.01 -12.77 8.68
N LEU A 29 -55.38 -13.76 9.48
CA LEU A 29 -54.62 -14.19 10.67
C LEU A 29 -53.27 -14.86 10.31
N ILE A 30 -53.22 -15.62 9.24
CA ILE A 30 -52.03 -16.32 8.80
C ILE A 30 -51.06 -15.40 8.03
N SER A 31 -51.56 -14.44 7.28
CA SER A 31 -50.77 -13.56 6.42
C SER A 31 -49.69 -12.75 7.16
N PRO A 32 -49.94 -12.07 8.29
CA PRO A 32 -48.91 -11.30 8.98
C PRO A 32 -47.88 -12.15 9.74
N LEU A 33 -48.26 -13.37 10.15
CA LEU A 33 -47.36 -14.26 10.88
C LEU A 33 -46.24 -14.85 9.99
N VAL A 34 -46.53 -15.19 8.76
CA VAL A 34 -45.58 -15.69 7.79
C VAL A 34 -44.65 -14.59 7.30
N GLY A 35 -45.18 -13.39 7.07
CA GLY A 35 -44.38 -12.22 6.65
C GLY A 35 -43.39 -11.73 7.71
N SER A 36 -43.79 -11.74 8.98
CA SER A 36 -42.94 -11.28 10.07
C SER A 36 -41.76 -12.24 10.41
N ALA A 37 -41.97 -13.54 10.25
CA ALA A 37 -40.90 -14.52 10.46
C ALA A 37 -39.83 -14.40 9.37
N ARG A 38 -40.20 -14.36 8.12
CA ARG A 38 -39.26 -14.18 6.99
C ARG A 38 -38.49 -12.85 7.05
N SER A 39 -39.17 -11.78 7.45
CA SER A 39 -38.52 -10.47 7.62
C SER A 39 -37.47 -10.47 8.74
N ARG A 40 -37.67 -11.20 9.82
CA ARG A 40 -36.69 -11.35 10.90
C ARG A 40 -35.48 -12.17 10.49
N ASP A 41 -35.70 -13.25 9.75
CA ASP A 41 -34.61 -14.08 9.24
C ASP A 41 -33.74 -13.32 8.22
N GLN A 42 -34.36 -12.51 7.37
CA GLN A 42 -33.64 -11.61 6.47
C GLN A 42 -32.83 -10.57 7.24
N GLN A 43 -33.42 -9.92 8.23
CA GLN A 43 -32.72 -8.95 9.08
C GLN A 43 -31.54 -9.57 9.82
N LEU A 44 -31.67 -10.78 10.34
CA LEU A 44 -30.56 -11.51 10.99
C LEU A 44 -29.44 -11.85 10.00
N THR A 45 -29.78 -12.24 8.80
CA THR A 45 -28.81 -12.53 7.73
C THR A 45 -28.11 -11.26 7.28
N ASP A 46 -28.84 -10.17 7.11
CA ASP A 46 -28.28 -8.86 6.73
C ASP A 46 -27.38 -8.28 7.83
N LEU A 47 -27.78 -8.38 9.09
CA LEU A 47 -26.93 -8.00 10.23
C LEU A 47 -25.68 -8.86 10.30
N GLY A 48 -25.80 -10.17 10.12
CA GLY A 48 -24.67 -11.10 10.10
C GLY A 48 -23.66 -10.76 9.02
N SER A 49 -24.13 -10.48 7.81
CA SER A 49 -23.29 -10.06 6.70
C SER A 49 -22.63 -8.70 6.93
N ALA A 50 -23.35 -7.74 7.48
CA ALA A 50 -22.85 -6.41 7.83
C ALA A 50 -21.76 -6.50 8.92
N ILE A 51 -21.93 -7.35 9.93
CA ILE A 51 -20.92 -7.60 10.96
C ILE A 51 -19.68 -8.25 10.34
N GLN A 52 -19.82 -9.24 9.45
CA GLN A 52 -18.69 -9.87 8.78
C GLN A 52 -17.90 -8.87 7.94
N ILE A 53 -18.58 -8.02 7.18
CA ILE A 53 -17.94 -6.99 6.36
C ILE A 53 -17.16 -6.02 7.25
N LYS A 54 -17.79 -5.52 8.32
CA LYS A 54 -17.12 -4.61 9.26
C LYS A 54 -15.96 -5.28 10.00
N THR A 55 -16.09 -6.53 10.38
CA THR A 55 -15.01 -7.28 11.01
C THR A 55 -13.81 -7.45 10.07
N LYS A 56 -14.06 -7.79 8.80
CA LYS A 56 -13.00 -7.85 7.78
C LYS A 56 -12.32 -6.51 7.51
N GLN A 57 -13.06 -5.41 7.62
CA GLN A 57 -12.50 -4.06 7.47
C GLN A 57 -11.67 -3.65 8.70
N VAL A 58 -12.03 -4.09 9.89
CA VAL A 58 -11.34 -3.75 11.14
C VAL A 58 -10.16 -4.70 11.44
N GLU A 59 -10.20 -5.94 10.93
CA GLU A 59 -9.13 -6.94 11.14
C GLU A 59 -7.73 -6.41 10.80
N PRO A 60 -7.47 -5.78 9.63
CA PRO A 60 -6.16 -5.22 9.29
C PRO A 60 -5.78 -4.04 10.20
N LEU A 61 -6.74 -3.40 10.85
CA LEU A 61 -6.49 -2.29 11.78
C LEU A 61 -6.17 -2.76 13.21
N ARG A 62 -6.43 -4.03 13.50
CA ARG A 62 -6.11 -4.61 14.80
C ARG A 62 -4.60 -4.62 15.05
N GLY A 63 -4.21 -4.06 16.18
CA GLY A 63 -2.79 -4.01 16.56
C GLY A 63 -1.97 -2.93 15.89
N LEU A 64 -2.59 -2.01 15.12
CA LEU A 64 -1.91 -0.82 14.58
C LEU A 64 -1.28 0.01 15.70
N ASP A 65 -1.95 0.14 16.84
CA ASP A 65 -1.42 0.87 18.00
C ASP A 65 -0.06 0.33 18.46
N LYS A 66 0.18 -0.98 18.31
CA LYS A 66 1.47 -1.60 18.64
C LYS A 66 2.46 -1.56 17.46
N LYS A 67 1.97 -1.59 16.23
CA LYS A 67 2.80 -1.58 15.03
C LYS A 67 3.34 -0.18 14.70
N ILE A 68 2.54 0.87 14.96
CA ILE A 68 2.94 2.26 14.68
C ILE A 68 4.22 2.67 15.43
N PRO A 69 4.35 2.49 16.76
CA PRO A 69 5.57 2.86 17.45
C PRO A 69 6.78 2.05 16.97
N THR A 70 6.60 0.74 16.73
CA THR A 70 7.67 -0.09 16.18
C THR A 70 8.12 0.37 14.79
N ALA A 71 7.17 0.70 13.91
CA ALA A 71 7.47 1.22 12.59
C ALA A 71 8.19 2.58 12.66
N ARG A 72 7.76 3.47 13.55
CA ARG A 72 8.44 4.76 13.77
C ARG A 72 9.87 4.55 14.25
N GLN A 73 10.09 3.66 15.20
CA GLN A 73 11.43 3.34 15.67
C GLN A 73 12.30 2.78 14.54
N GLN A 74 11.79 1.88 13.72
CA GLN A 74 12.52 1.34 12.55
C GLN A 74 12.85 2.43 11.53
N ILE A 75 11.95 3.39 11.31
CA ILE A 75 12.18 4.54 10.43
C ILE A 75 13.28 5.44 11.02
N ASP A 76 13.22 5.75 12.30
CA ASP A 76 14.23 6.57 12.97
C ASP A 76 15.60 5.89 12.97
N ASP A 77 15.65 4.60 13.20
CA ASP A 77 16.88 3.80 13.13
C ASP A 77 17.44 3.75 11.71
N PHE A 78 16.57 3.64 10.70
CA PHE A 78 16.97 3.72 9.30
C PHE A 78 17.60 5.07 8.98
N TYR A 79 16.97 6.18 9.36
CA TYR A 79 17.49 7.52 9.11
C TYR A 79 18.82 7.75 9.81
N LYS A 80 18.95 7.32 11.08
CA LYS A 80 20.21 7.47 11.82
C LYS A 80 21.38 6.64 11.26
N ASN A 81 21.07 5.44 10.76
CA ASN A 81 22.11 4.50 10.37
C ASN A 81 22.42 4.51 8.88
N ARG A 82 21.48 4.97 8.04
CA ARG A 82 21.57 4.88 6.57
C ARG A 82 21.69 6.23 5.87
N MET A 83 21.37 7.31 6.55
CA MET A 83 21.46 8.65 5.98
C MET A 83 22.46 9.50 6.75
N THR A 84 23.18 10.32 6.01
CA THR A 84 24.08 11.31 6.59
C THR A 84 23.42 12.68 6.69
N SER A 85 23.95 13.55 7.53
CA SER A 85 23.61 14.95 7.59
C SER A 85 24.56 15.83 6.80
N GLU A 86 25.73 15.30 6.37
CA GLU A 86 26.80 16.06 5.74
C GLU A 86 27.16 15.51 4.35
N ASP A 87 27.23 16.41 3.36
CA ASP A 87 27.60 16.04 1.99
C ASP A 87 29.08 15.60 1.90
N SER A 88 29.92 16.10 2.80
CA SER A 88 31.33 15.71 2.94
C SER A 88 31.51 14.23 3.30
N GLU A 89 30.63 13.68 4.13
CA GLU A 89 30.65 12.27 4.52
C GLU A 89 30.35 11.35 3.33
N ILE A 90 29.45 11.76 2.45
CA ILE A 90 29.11 11.02 1.23
C ILE A 90 30.34 10.90 0.32
N SER A 91 31.01 12.02 0.05
CA SER A 91 32.18 12.05 -0.81
C SER A 91 33.36 11.27 -0.20
N ALA A 92 33.57 11.39 1.11
CA ALA A 92 34.60 10.64 1.82
C ALA A 92 34.36 9.14 1.77
N GLU A 93 33.13 8.70 1.95
CA GLU A 93 32.76 7.29 1.91
C GLU A 93 32.92 6.69 0.51
N LEU A 94 32.52 7.42 -0.55
CA LEU A 94 32.78 7.02 -1.93
C LEU A 94 34.27 6.90 -2.21
N GLY A 95 35.08 7.85 -1.76
CA GLY A 95 36.52 7.82 -1.91
C GLY A 95 37.16 6.64 -1.17
N ARG A 96 36.72 6.33 0.04
CA ARG A 96 37.17 5.16 0.80
C ARG A 96 36.89 3.86 0.05
N MET A 97 35.62 3.68 -0.43
CA MET A 97 35.27 2.48 -1.17
C MET A 97 36.04 2.34 -2.48
N ALA A 98 36.28 3.43 -3.20
CA ALA A 98 37.11 3.42 -4.41
C ALA A 98 38.53 2.94 -4.10
N THR A 99 39.14 3.47 -3.04
CA THR A 99 40.48 3.08 -2.61
C THR A 99 40.55 1.61 -2.19
N GLU A 100 39.59 1.13 -1.39
CA GLU A 100 39.51 -0.25 -0.94
C GLU A 100 39.28 -1.24 -2.10
N SER A 101 38.58 -0.83 -3.14
CA SER A 101 38.33 -1.62 -4.34
C SER A 101 39.48 -1.56 -5.36
N GLY A 102 40.47 -0.68 -5.15
CA GLY A 102 41.57 -0.43 -6.09
C GLY A 102 41.17 0.36 -7.33
N VAL A 103 40.05 1.08 -7.28
CA VAL A 103 39.54 1.90 -8.36
C VAL A 103 40.04 3.33 -8.21
N LYS A 104 40.48 3.93 -9.31
CA LYS A 104 40.79 5.34 -9.35
C LYS A 104 39.56 6.16 -9.58
N MET A 105 39.19 7.00 -8.62
CA MET A 105 38.10 7.97 -8.75
C MET A 105 38.68 9.32 -9.22
N GLU A 106 38.16 9.81 -10.36
CA GLU A 106 38.62 11.08 -10.94
C GLU A 106 37.94 12.28 -10.31
N GLY A 107 36.76 12.06 -9.71
CA GLY A 107 36.03 13.09 -8.98
C GLY A 107 34.61 12.70 -8.71
N VAL A 108 33.98 13.43 -7.80
CA VAL A 108 32.55 13.38 -7.53
C VAL A 108 32.00 14.78 -7.78
N LYS A 109 31.01 14.87 -8.64
CA LYS A 109 30.30 16.11 -8.94
C LYS A 109 28.89 16.03 -8.39
N TYR A 110 28.47 17.03 -7.67
CA TYR A 110 27.07 17.17 -7.29
C TYR A 110 26.30 17.67 -8.50
N ALA A 111 25.49 16.81 -9.07
CA ALA A 111 24.70 17.17 -10.25
C ALA A 111 23.43 17.91 -9.83
N GLN A 112 23.23 19.06 -10.47
CA GLN A 112 21.93 19.71 -10.52
C GLN A 112 21.22 19.19 -11.77
N GLY A 113 20.73 17.95 -11.71
CA GLY A 113 20.11 17.32 -12.87
C GLY A 113 18.82 18.02 -13.30
N GLU A 114 18.60 18.10 -14.62
CA GLU A 114 17.29 18.39 -15.20
C GLU A 114 16.31 17.32 -14.70
N ARG A 115 15.34 17.77 -13.95
CA ARG A 115 14.38 16.88 -13.30
C ARG A 115 13.32 16.48 -14.30
N SER A 116 13.21 15.20 -14.58
CA SER A 116 11.98 14.68 -15.19
C SER A 116 10.78 14.96 -14.28
N GLU A 117 9.58 15.07 -14.83
CA GLU A 117 8.36 15.31 -14.02
C GLU A 117 8.19 14.26 -12.91
N ALA A 118 8.49 13.00 -13.19
CA ALA A 118 8.46 11.93 -12.20
C ALA A 118 9.50 12.12 -11.07
N ALA A 119 10.71 12.59 -11.39
CA ALA A 119 11.74 12.87 -10.41
C ALA A 119 11.41 14.11 -9.56
N ASN A 120 10.67 15.06 -10.10
CA ASN A 120 10.15 16.21 -9.35
C ASN A 120 9.12 15.79 -8.31
N ASP A 121 8.18 14.91 -8.67
CA ASP A 121 7.17 14.38 -7.73
C ASP A 121 7.81 13.62 -6.56
N LEU A 122 8.79 12.75 -6.86
CA LEU A 122 9.55 12.04 -5.84
C LEU A 122 10.35 12.97 -4.93
N SER A 123 10.98 14.00 -5.48
CA SER A 123 11.71 15.02 -4.71
C SER A 123 10.79 15.78 -3.78
N GLN A 124 9.63 16.23 -4.24
CA GLN A 124 8.64 16.93 -3.42
C GLN A 124 8.11 16.04 -2.27
N ARG A 125 7.88 14.75 -2.54
CA ARG A 125 7.49 13.79 -1.49
C ARG A 125 8.58 13.58 -0.47
N ALA A 126 9.84 13.49 -0.90
CA ALA A 126 10.98 13.38 0.00
C ALA A 126 11.14 14.64 0.87
N GLU A 127 11.03 15.82 0.29
CA GLU A 127 11.07 17.10 1.01
C GLU A 127 9.94 17.22 2.05
N ALA A 128 8.74 16.73 1.73
CA ALA A 128 7.60 16.71 2.66
C ALA A 128 7.86 15.88 3.93
N VAL A 129 8.78 14.91 3.88
CA VAL A 129 9.21 14.12 5.04
C VAL A 129 10.60 14.53 5.58
N GLY A 130 11.10 15.69 5.15
CA GLY A 130 12.38 16.25 5.62
C GLY A 130 13.61 15.56 5.03
N LEU A 131 13.50 15.02 3.82
CA LEU A 131 14.60 14.43 3.07
C LEU A 131 14.98 15.31 1.89
N HIS A 132 16.26 15.59 1.74
CA HIS A 132 16.80 16.29 0.58
C HIS A 132 17.52 15.31 -0.33
N ARG A 133 17.09 15.25 -1.58
CA ARG A 133 17.68 14.39 -2.62
C ARG A 133 18.99 14.98 -3.11
N ILE A 134 20.02 14.15 -3.20
CA ILE A 134 21.35 14.52 -3.70
C ILE A 134 21.69 13.62 -4.87
N LEU A 135 22.00 14.22 -6.00
CA LEU A 135 22.51 13.54 -7.19
C LEU A 135 24.01 13.73 -7.28
N LEU A 136 24.70 12.64 -7.55
CA LEU A 136 26.16 12.57 -7.64
C LEU A 136 26.54 11.92 -8.96
N GLU A 137 27.39 12.58 -9.71
CA GLU A 137 28.07 11.98 -10.85
C GLU A 137 29.49 11.62 -10.45
N SER A 138 29.90 10.40 -10.72
CA SER A 138 31.24 9.92 -10.44
C SER A 138 31.85 9.26 -11.66
N ASP A 139 33.10 9.65 -11.95
CA ASP A 139 33.93 9.08 -12.99
C ASP A 139 35.01 8.21 -12.33
N LEU A 140 35.03 6.94 -12.67
CA LEU A 140 35.86 5.91 -12.09
C LEU A 140 36.64 5.21 -13.20
N SER A 141 37.88 4.81 -12.89
CA SER A 141 38.70 4.01 -13.82
C SER A 141 39.42 2.90 -13.12
N GLY A 142 39.52 1.74 -13.76
CA GLY A 142 40.18 0.57 -13.19
C GLY A 142 39.93 -0.69 -14.02
N ASP A 143 40.44 -1.82 -13.52
CA ASP A 143 40.09 -3.11 -14.12
C ASP A 143 38.65 -3.46 -13.88
N TYR A 144 38.05 -4.21 -14.78
CA TYR A 144 36.67 -4.64 -14.67
C TYR A 144 36.34 -5.27 -13.30
N LEU A 145 37.24 -6.11 -12.79
CA LEU A 145 37.02 -6.78 -11.51
C LEU A 145 37.05 -5.80 -10.33
N GLN A 146 37.88 -4.77 -10.39
CA GLN A 146 37.94 -3.71 -9.39
C GLN A 146 36.69 -2.88 -9.38
N LEU A 147 36.17 -2.51 -10.57
CA LEU A 147 34.90 -1.80 -10.73
C LEU A 147 33.70 -2.61 -10.21
N MET A 148 33.68 -3.92 -10.47
CA MET A 148 32.64 -4.80 -9.93
C MET A 148 32.69 -4.92 -8.41
N ARG A 149 33.91 -4.92 -7.81
CA ARG A 149 34.06 -4.87 -6.35
C ARG A 149 33.55 -3.56 -5.78
N PHE A 150 33.84 -2.45 -6.46
CA PHE A 150 33.35 -1.14 -6.04
C PHE A 150 31.81 -1.09 -6.05
N ILE A 151 31.16 -1.53 -7.13
CA ILE A 151 29.70 -1.57 -7.22
C ILE A 151 29.11 -2.45 -6.10
N ASN A 152 29.68 -3.62 -5.85
CA ASN A 152 29.23 -4.51 -4.79
C ASN A 152 29.47 -3.90 -3.38
N ALA A 153 30.56 -3.15 -3.19
CA ALA A 153 30.81 -2.42 -1.95
C ALA A 153 29.78 -1.29 -1.75
N LEU A 154 29.41 -0.60 -2.83
CA LEU A 154 28.40 0.45 -2.84
C LEU A 154 27.02 -0.09 -2.42
N GLU A 155 26.59 -1.21 -3.01
CA GLU A 155 25.31 -1.86 -2.70
C GLU A 155 25.21 -2.32 -1.23
N ARG A 156 26.33 -2.70 -0.65
CA ARG A 156 26.42 -3.18 0.75
C ARG A 156 26.78 -2.09 1.75
N ASN A 157 26.94 -0.87 1.27
CA ASN A 157 27.36 0.23 2.13
C ASN A 157 26.32 0.55 3.22
N ARG A 158 26.81 1.13 4.30
CA ARG A 158 25.98 1.65 5.37
C ARG A 158 25.10 2.81 4.88
N LEU A 159 25.68 3.72 4.12
CA LEU A 159 24.93 4.82 3.53
C LEU A 159 24.04 4.30 2.38
N PHE A 160 22.88 4.90 2.28
CA PHE A 160 21.90 4.52 1.28
C PHE A 160 22.21 5.19 -0.07
N PHE A 161 22.58 4.39 -1.06
CA PHE A 161 22.83 4.82 -2.43
C PHE A 161 21.87 4.11 -3.38
N ILE A 162 21.35 4.85 -4.34
CA ILE A 162 20.60 4.33 -5.48
C ILE A 162 21.47 4.57 -6.72
N VAL A 163 21.70 3.54 -7.51
CA VAL A 163 22.38 3.65 -8.79
C VAL A 163 21.32 4.01 -9.83
N ASP A 164 21.37 5.23 -10.35
CA ASP A 164 20.43 5.73 -11.35
C ASP A 164 20.86 5.33 -12.76
N SER A 165 22.15 5.55 -13.10
CA SER A 165 22.70 5.16 -14.39
C SER A 165 24.13 4.69 -14.29
N VAL A 166 24.51 3.80 -15.20
CA VAL A 166 25.88 3.26 -15.33
C VAL A 166 26.24 3.20 -16.80
N GLN A 167 27.38 3.82 -17.14
CA GLN A 167 27.97 3.79 -18.48
C GLN A 167 29.39 3.25 -18.40
N LEU A 168 29.68 2.21 -19.16
CA LEU A 168 30.99 1.58 -19.22
C LEU A 168 31.61 1.86 -20.60
N ALA A 169 32.83 2.34 -20.59
CA ALA A 169 33.66 2.53 -21.77
C ALA A 169 34.98 1.80 -21.61
N GLY A 170 35.23 0.84 -22.48
CA GLY A 170 36.53 0.12 -22.51
C GLY A 170 37.59 0.91 -23.24
N GLU A 171 38.82 0.94 -22.72
CA GLU A 171 39.98 1.46 -23.42
C GLU A 171 40.86 0.30 -23.94
N GLN A 172 41.63 0.55 -25.02
CA GLN A 172 42.54 -0.46 -25.60
C GLN A 172 43.60 -0.95 -24.64
N SER A 173 43.88 -0.20 -23.59
CA SER A 173 44.84 -0.54 -22.54
C SER A 173 44.35 -1.58 -21.52
N GLY A 174 43.11 -2.08 -21.65
CA GLY A 174 42.48 -2.96 -20.66
C GLY A 174 41.89 -2.24 -19.46
N VAL A 175 42.05 -0.94 -19.37
CA VAL A 175 41.42 -0.10 -18.37
C VAL A 175 40.00 0.18 -18.81
N VAL A 176 39.06 0.09 -17.90
CA VAL A 176 37.63 0.40 -18.12
C VAL A 176 37.30 1.71 -17.40
N LYS A 177 36.64 2.61 -18.10
CA LYS A 177 36.04 3.79 -17.50
C LYS A 177 34.59 3.50 -17.16
N LEU A 178 34.21 3.83 -15.95
CA LEU A 178 32.87 3.72 -15.43
C LEU A 178 32.37 5.12 -15.07
N GLN A 179 31.37 5.59 -15.78
CA GLN A 179 30.63 6.77 -15.40
C GLN A 179 29.33 6.33 -14.76
N MET A 180 29.05 6.81 -13.58
CA MET A 180 27.82 6.46 -12.87
C MET A 180 27.15 7.67 -12.24
N THR A 181 25.84 7.66 -12.28
CA THR A 181 25.00 8.60 -11.56
C THR A 181 24.41 7.90 -10.34
N LEU A 182 24.62 8.48 -9.20
CA LEU A 182 24.15 7.98 -7.90
C LEU A 182 23.15 8.96 -7.31
N GLU A 183 22.20 8.42 -6.64
CA GLU A 183 21.23 9.18 -5.85
C GLU A 183 21.34 8.78 -4.38
N THR A 184 21.35 9.76 -3.51
CA THR A 184 21.27 9.55 -2.07
C THR A 184 20.37 10.60 -1.43
N TYR A 185 20.04 10.43 -0.17
CA TYR A 185 19.18 11.33 0.57
C TYR A 185 19.85 11.81 1.85
N ARG A 186 19.70 13.09 2.11
CA ARG A 186 20.12 13.73 3.35
C ARG A 186 18.92 14.11 4.17
N LYS A 187 18.98 13.88 5.48
CA LYS A 187 17.95 14.36 6.40
C LYS A 187 18.15 15.86 6.65
N THR A 188 17.14 16.65 6.40
CA THR A 188 17.11 18.06 6.81
C THR A 188 16.85 18.13 8.30
N THR A 189 17.72 18.82 9.03
CA THR A 189 17.63 19.03 10.48
C THR A 189 16.61 20.11 10.78
#